data_0903ebe66cdaae55bec6b18361e9572b
#
_entry.id   0903ebe66cdaae55bec6b18361e9572b
#
_cell.length_a   1.000
_cell.length_b   1.000
_cell.length_c   1.000
_cell.angle_alpha   90.00
_cell.angle_beta   90.00
_cell.angle_gamma   90.00
#
_symmetry.space_group_name_H-M   'P 1'
#
loop_
_entity.id
_entity.type
_entity.pdbx_description
1 polymer ?
#
loop_
_entity_poly.entity_id
_entity_poly.type
_entity_poly.pdbx_seq_one_letter_code
_entity_poly.pdbx_strand_id
1 'polypeptide(L)'
;MKILIIEDEPDLAQSIAAYLADENYHCELAGTFNEALEKIDLYHYDCVLLDISLPGGNGLKLLEELRAENKQEGVIIISAKNAIDDKIKGLQIGADDYMAKPFHLSELAARIYSVIRRKQFGTTNIIEQNELRIDLLAKTVSIEGKEIPLTKKEFSLLLYFVSNKNKVISKSALAEQLSGDIADMFDNYDFIYAHIKNLKKKLQEAGYGNYLKTLYGTGYKWVI
;
A
#
# COMPACT_ATOMS: atom_id res chain seq x y z
N MET A 1 -0.44 -2.31 3.60
CA MET A 1 -0.21 -1.60 2.32
C MET A 1 1.00 -2.21 1.66
N LYS A 2 0.92 -2.50 0.35
CA LYS A 2 1.93 -3.23 -0.42
C LYS A 2 2.75 -2.27 -1.29
N ILE A 3 4.08 -2.35 -1.19
CA ILE A 3 5.01 -1.47 -1.92
C ILE A 3 5.94 -2.32 -2.77
N LEU A 4 6.10 -1.97 -4.04
CA LEU A 4 7.13 -2.53 -4.89
C LEU A 4 8.35 -1.59 -4.88
N ILE A 5 9.52 -2.13 -4.56
CA ILE A 5 10.80 -1.42 -4.59
C ILE A 5 11.59 -1.95 -5.78
N ILE A 6 11.78 -1.09 -6.78
CA ILE A 6 12.52 -1.39 -8.01
C ILE A 6 13.85 -0.65 -7.92
N GLU A 7 14.89 -1.39 -7.54
CA GLU A 7 16.21 -0.86 -7.19
C GLU A 7 17.26 -1.94 -7.44
N ASP A 8 18.31 -1.62 -8.20
CA ASP A 8 19.36 -2.57 -8.58
C ASP A 8 20.49 -2.69 -7.54
N GLU A 9 20.58 -1.75 -6.58
CA GLU A 9 21.49 -1.84 -5.45
C GLU A 9 20.86 -2.67 -4.31
N PRO A 10 21.26 -3.95 -4.08
CA PRO A 10 20.57 -4.84 -3.12
C PRO A 10 20.60 -4.31 -1.69
N ASP A 11 21.71 -3.69 -1.27
CA ASP A 11 21.87 -3.17 0.09
C ASP A 11 20.92 -1.98 0.35
N LEU A 12 20.74 -1.13 -0.65
CA LEU A 12 19.79 -0.01 -0.57
C LEU A 12 18.35 -0.52 -0.58
N ALA A 13 18.01 -1.44 -1.48
CA ALA A 13 16.68 -2.04 -1.56
C ALA A 13 16.27 -2.71 -0.24
N GLN A 14 17.18 -3.50 0.36
CA GLN A 14 16.95 -4.16 1.65
C GLN A 14 16.83 -3.16 2.80
N SER A 15 17.64 -2.10 2.82
CA SER A 15 17.56 -1.06 3.83
C SER A 15 16.23 -0.31 3.79
N ILE A 16 15.75 0.01 2.58
CA ILE A 16 14.43 0.62 2.39
C ILE A 16 13.34 -0.35 2.86
N ALA A 17 13.39 -1.61 2.45
CA ALA A 17 12.39 -2.62 2.81
C ALA A 17 12.32 -2.84 4.33
N ALA A 18 13.46 -2.96 5.01
CA ALA A 18 13.53 -3.13 6.46
C ALA A 18 12.90 -1.93 7.19
N TYR A 19 13.26 -0.70 6.81
CA TYR A 19 12.70 0.50 7.41
C TYR A 19 11.18 0.59 7.20
N LEU A 20 10.69 0.29 5.99
CA LEU A 20 9.27 0.34 5.68
C LEU A 20 8.48 -0.79 6.36
N ALA A 21 9.09 -1.95 6.60
CA ALA A 21 8.48 -3.04 7.36
C ALA A 21 8.19 -2.62 8.81
N ASP A 22 9.08 -1.86 9.45
CA ASP A 22 8.85 -1.28 10.78
C ASP A 22 7.66 -0.31 10.79
N GLU A 23 7.44 0.39 9.68
CA GLU A 23 6.26 1.25 9.45
C GLU A 23 5.00 0.47 9.01
N ASN A 24 5.05 -0.86 8.97
CA ASN A 24 3.98 -1.80 8.58
C ASN A 24 3.58 -1.75 7.10
N TYR A 25 4.51 -1.41 6.24
CA TYR A 25 4.38 -1.69 4.83
C TYR A 25 4.87 -3.10 4.53
N HIS A 26 4.23 -3.74 3.58
CA HIS A 26 4.72 -4.97 2.98
C HIS A 26 5.50 -4.61 1.71
N CYS A 27 6.77 -5.01 1.64
CA CYS A 27 7.66 -4.63 0.55
C CYS A 27 8.05 -5.84 -0.29
N GLU A 28 7.94 -5.72 -1.60
CA GLU A 28 8.52 -6.61 -2.57
C GLU A 28 9.66 -5.92 -3.31
N LEU A 29 10.66 -6.69 -3.71
CA LEU A 29 11.87 -6.19 -4.37
C LEU A 29 11.92 -6.67 -5.82
N ALA A 30 12.42 -5.82 -6.72
CA ALA A 30 12.80 -6.15 -8.07
C ALA A 30 14.12 -5.45 -8.40
N GLY A 31 15.14 -6.20 -8.79
CA GLY A 31 16.48 -5.67 -9.08
C GLY A 31 16.71 -5.38 -10.57
N THR A 32 15.78 -5.76 -11.44
CA THR A 32 15.91 -5.60 -12.89
C THR A 32 14.60 -5.11 -13.51
N PHE A 33 14.70 -4.57 -14.73
CA PHE A 33 13.54 -4.15 -15.52
C PHE A 33 12.54 -5.30 -15.73
N ASN A 34 13.01 -6.50 -16.08
CA ASN A 34 12.15 -7.64 -16.39
C ASN A 34 11.44 -8.17 -15.14
N GLU A 35 12.14 -8.28 -14.01
CA GLU A 35 11.49 -8.66 -12.72
C GLU A 35 10.43 -7.65 -12.31
N ALA A 36 10.72 -6.35 -12.48
CA ALA A 36 9.77 -5.30 -12.18
C ALA A 36 8.51 -5.38 -13.06
N LEU A 37 8.70 -5.60 -14.37
CA LEU A 37 7.61 -5.75 -15.33
C LEU A 37 6.71 -6.93 -14.96
N GLU A 38 7.31 -8.11 -14.71
CA GLU A 38 6.57 -9.31 -14.30
C GLU A 38 5.73 -9.08 -13.04
N LYS A 39 6.33 -8.45 -12.01
CA LYS A 39 5.60 -8.14 -10.77
C LYS A 39 4.48 -7.12 -10.97
N ILE A 40 4.72 -6.11 -11.78
CA ILE A 40 3.70 -5.10 -12.12
C ILE A 40 2.52 -5.74 -12.87
N ASP A 41 2.77 -6.73 -13.73
CA ASP A 41 1.72 -7.41 -14.49
C ASP A 41 0.88 -8.34 -13.60
N LEU A 42 1.52 -9.01 -12.66
CA LEU A 42 0.86 -10.02 -11.81
C LEU A 42 0.13 -9.44 -10.60
N TYR A 43 0.63 -8.34 -10.04
CA TYR A 43 0.19 -7.83 -8.73
C TYR A 43 -0.17 -6.35 -8.77
N HIS A 44 -0.97 -5.94 -7.78
CA HIS A 44 -1.27 -4.54 -7.50
C HIS A 44 -0.49 -4.04 -6.29
N TYR A 45 0.00 -2.81 -6.38
CA TYR A 45 0.74 -2.15 -5.32
C TYR A 45 0.08 -0.82 -4.93
N ASP A 46 0.18 -0.46 -3.66
CA ASP A 46 -0.28 0.86 -3.20
C ASP A 46 0.69 1.96 -3.63
N CYS A 47 2.00 1.61 -3.70
CA CYS A 47 3.05 2.50 -4.18
C CYS A 47 4.18 1.69 -4.82
N VAL A 48 4.78 2.25 -5.87
CA VAL A 48 5.99 1.76 -6.53
C VAL A 48 7.11 2.77 -6.32
N LEU A 49 8.22 2.33 -5.75
CA LEU A 49 9.49 3.07 -5.74
C LEU A 49 10.28 2.63 -6.95
N LEU A 50 10.70 3.58 -7.79
CA LEU A 50 11.23 3.28 -9.10
C LEU A 50 12.58 3.98 -9.32
N ASP A 51 13.66 3.22 -9.41
CA ASP A 51 14.91 3.77 -9.96
C ASP A 51 14.80 3.90 -11.50
N ILE A 52 15.38 4.97 -12.02
CA ILE A 52 15.45 5.18 -13.47
C ILE A 52 16.50 4.27 -14.10
N SER A 53 17.60 4.03 -13.41
CA SER A 53 18.76 3.28 -13.93
C SER A 53 18.68 1.83 -13.51
N LEU A 54 18.10 0.98 -14.36
CA LEU A 54 17.94 -0.44 -14.07
C LEU A 54 18.71 -1.31 -15.06
N PRO A 55 19.28 -2.43 -14.63
CA PRO A 55 19.74 -3.46 -15.54
C PRO A 55 18.62 -3.95 -16.46
N GLY A 56 18.91 -3.99 -17.76
CA GLY A 56 17.95 -4.45 -18.77
C GLY A 56 16.98 -3.41 -19.30
N GLY A 57 16.94 -2.19 -18.73
CA GLY A 57 16.02 -1.16 -19.24
C GLY A 57 16.10 0.18 -18.51
N ASN A 58 15.19 1.06 -18.87
CA ASN A 58 15.05 2.38 -18.25
C ASN A 58 13.72 2.41 -17.46
N GLY A 59 13.79 2.73 -16.16
CA GLY A 59 12.62 2.79 -15.28
C GLY A 59 11.50 3.72 -15.78
N LEU A 60 11.81 4.78 -16.52
CA LEU A 60 10.78 5.63 -17.10
C LEU A 60 9.87 4.88 -18.10
N LYS A 61 10.38 3.82 -18.77
CA LYS A 61 9.55 2.96 -19.63
C LYS A 61 8.56 2.13 -18.82
N LEU A 62 8.97 1.62 -17.64
CA LEU A 62 8.03 0.93 -16.74
C LEU A 62 6.90 1.87 -16.29
N LEU A 63 7.22 3.13 -16.04
CA LEU A 63 6.20 4.12 -15.70
C LEU A 63 5.25 4.38 -16.89
N GLU A 64 5.79 4.49 -18.11
CA GLU A 64 4.99 4.63 -19.33
C GLU A 64 4.03 3.45 -19.51
N GLU A 65 4.50 2.21 -19.31
CA GLU A 65 3.69 0.99 -19.38
C GLU A 65 2.60 0.95 -18.30
N LEU A 66 2.94 1.26 -17.04
CA LEU A 66 1.96 1.38 -15.95
C LEU A 66 0.81 2.35 -16.31
N ARG A 67 1.15 3.49 -16.89
CA ARG A 67 0.14 4.51 -17.24
C ARG A 67 -0.64 4.14 -18.49
N ALA A 68 -0.03 3.46 -19.48
CA ALA A 68 -0.70 2.94 -20.66
C ALA A 68 -1.77 1.89 -20.30
N GLU A 69 -1.52 1.09 -19.27
CA GLU A 69 -2.48 0.10 -18.75
C GLU A 69 -3.53 0.69 -17.78
N ASN A 70 -3.56 2.01 -17.62
CA ASN A 70 -4.43 2.70 -16.65
C ASN A 70 -4.26 2.24 -15.20
N LYS A 71 -3.10 1.70 -14.85
CA LYS A 71 -2.75 1.36 -13.48
C LYS A 71 -2.58 2.62 -12.64
N GLN A 72 -3.27 2.67 -11.49
CA GLN A 72 -3.39 3.86 -10.65
C GLN A 72 -2.44 3.87 -9.45
N GLU A 73 -1.52 2.94 -9.37
CA GLU A 73 -0.51 2.86 -8.32
C GLU A 73 0.20 4.20 -8.14
N GLY A 74 0.49 4.56 -6.89
CA GLY A 74 1.37 5.68 -6.60
C GLY A 74 2.78 5.37 -7.10
N VAL A 75 3.45 6.29 -7.79
CA VAL A 75 4.84 6.09 -8.23
C VAL A 75 5.72 7.20 -7.74
N ILE A 76 6.77 6.83 -6.99
CA ILE A 76 7.84 7.73 -6.57
C ILE A 76 9.11 7.32 -7.29
N ILE A 77 9.65 8.22 -8.10
CA ILE A 77 10.95 8.01 -8.72
C ILE A 77 12.04 8.29 -7.70
N ILE A 78 13.01 7.37 -7.55
CA ILE A 78 14.23 7.57 -6.78
C ILE A 78 15.41 7.43 -7.73
N SER A 79 16.31 8.41 -7.80
CA SER A 79 17.39 8.35 -8.76
C SER A 79 18.61 9.18 -8.36
N ALA A 80 19.81 8.68 -8.71
CA ALA A 80 21.05 9.45 -8.62
C ALA A 80 21.13 10.54 -9.68
N LYS A 81 20.27 10.50 -10.69
CA LYS A 81 20.25 11.50 -11.76
C LYS A 81 19.56 12.78 -11.29
N ASN A 82 20.38 13.81 -11.03
CA ASN A 82 19.90 15.15 -10.73
C ASN A 82 19.56 15.96 -11.99
N ALA A 83 19.48 15.35 -13.16
CA ALA A 83 19.11 16.05 -14.38
C ALA A 83 17.66 16.55 -14.23
N ILE A 84 17.49 17.85 -14.27
CA ILE A 84 16.16 18.50 -14.23
C ILE A 84 15.25 17.91 -15.30
N ASP A 85 15.80 17.55 -16.45
CA ASP A 85 15.06 16.98 -17.57
C ASP A 85 14.46 15.60 -17.24
N ASP A 86 15.20 14.71 -16.56
CA ASP A 86 14.69 13.39 -16.14
C ASP A 86 13.57 13.53 -15.10
N LYS A 87 13.71 14.49 -14.18
CA LYS A 87 12.67 14.80 -13.19
C LYS A 87 11.41 15.34 -13.87
N ILE A 88 11.55 16.30 -14.78
CA ILE A 88 10.43 16.87 -15.51
C ILE A 88 9.74 15.77 -16.32
N LYS A 89 10.51 14.95 -17.05
CA LYS A 89 9.98 13.85 -17.86
C LYS A 89 9.21 12.85 -17.00
N GLY A 90 9.78 12.39 -15.87
CA GLY A 90 9.12 11.45 -14.98
C GLY A 90 7.78 11.97 -14.45
N LEU A 91 7.75 13.25 -14.02
CA LEU A 91 6.51 13.88 -13.55
C LEU A 91 5.48 14.06 -14.68
N GLN A 92 5.92 14.39 -15.90
CA GLN A 92 5.03 14.52 -17.07
C GLN A 92 4.43 13.18 -17.50
N ILE A 93 5.17 12.07 -17.40
CA ILE A 93 4.66 10.71 -17.65
C ILE A 93 3.62 10.32 -16.62
N GLY A 94 3.69 10.87 -15.40
CA GLY A 94 2.70 10.65 -14.35
C GLY A 94 3.26 10.04 -13.07
N ALA A 95 4.55 10.26 -12.76
CA ALA A 95 5.05 10.01 -11.41
C ALA A 95 4.36 10.95 -10.41
N ASP A 96 4.08 10.44 -9.21
CA ASP A 96 3.42 11.19 -8.14
C ASP A 96 4.41 12.02 -7.30
N ASP A 97 5.69 11.62 -7.30
CA ASP A 97 6.78 12.35 -6.66
C ASP A 97 8.13 11.93 -7.26
N TYR A 98 9.19 12.70 -6.93
CA TYR A 98 10.56 12.44 -7.34
C TYR A 98 11.52 12.74 -6.18
N MET A 99 12.47 11.85 -5.93
CA MET A 99 13.47 11.97 -4.88
C MET A 99 14.87 11.67 -5.39
N ALA A 100 15.80 12.56 -5.12
CA ALA A 100 17.20 12.38 -5.52
C ALA A 100 17.96 11.56 -4.48
N LYS A 101 18.83 10.65 -4.91
CA LYS A 101 19.83 9.98 -4.07
C LYS A 101 21.01 10.93 -3.82
N PRO A 102 21.60 10.98 -2.59
CA PRO A 102 21.20 10.27 -1.39
C PRO A 102 20.00 10.92 -0.67
N PHE A 103 19.22 10.11 0.05
CA PHE A 103 18.05 10.54 0.83
C PHE A 103 18.00 9.91 2.21
N HIS A 104 17.19 10.46 3.10
CA HIS A 104 16.88 9.85 4.38
C HIS A 104 15.66 8.92 4.27
N LEU A 105 15.73 7.71 4.89
CA LEU A 105 14.62 6.74 4.86
C LEU A 105 13.34 7.31 5.49
N SER A 106 13.46 8.16 6.51
CA SER A 106 12.29 8.84 7.10
C SER A 106 11.63 9.83 6.14
N GLU A 107 12.39 10.50 5.28
CA GLU A 107 11.83 11.36 4.23
C GLU A 107 11.09 10.53 3.18
N LEU A 108 11.71 9.42 2.73
CA LEU A 108 11.09 8.50 1.79
C LEU A 108 9.75 7.96 2.33
N ALA A 109 9.72 7.50 3.60
CA ALA A 109 8.50 7.01 4.23
C ALA A 109 7.40 8.08 4.29
N ALA A 110 7.74 9.32 4.62
CA ALA A 110 6.78 10.43 4.65
C ALA A 110 6.19 10.73 3.26
N ARG A 111 7.00 10.62 2.19
CA ARG A 111 6.55 10.80 0.81
C ARG A 111 5.65 9.65 0.36
N ILE A 112 6.03 8.39 0.65
CA ILE A 112 5.20 7.21 0.38
C ILE A 112 3.83 7.37 1.04
N TYR A 113 3.81 7.70 2.34
CA TYR A 113 2.57 7.96 3.07
C TYR A 113 1.72 9.03 2.37
N SER A 114 2.34 10.14 1.96
CA SER A 114 1.64 11.25 1.30
C SER A 114 1.05 10.84 -0.06
N VAL A 115 1.79 10.04 -0.85
CA VAL A 115 1.33 9.55 -2.15
C VAL A 115 0.17 8.58 -1.98
N ILE A 116 0.31 7.55 -1.13
CA ILE A 116 -0.75 6.57 -0.88
C ILE A 116 -2.02 7.26 -0.34
N ARG A 117 -1.87 8.15 0.63
CA ARG A 117 -3.00 8.90 1.18
C ARG A 117 -3.75 9.65 0.09
N ARG A 118 -3.06 10.42 -0.76
CA ARG A 118 -3.71 11.18 -1.85
C ARG A 118 -4.45 10.28 -2.83
N LYS A 119 -3.89 9.12 -3.15
CA LYS A 119 -4.48 8.16 -4.09
C LYS A 119 -5.71 7.46 -3.52
N GLN A 120 -5.67 7.05 -2.26
CA GLN A 120 -6.71 6.21 -1.66
C GLN A 120 -7.75 7.00 -0.86
N PHE A 121 -7.34 8.07 -0.20
CA PHE A 121 -8.16 8.77 0.80
C PHE A 121 -8.31 10.28 0.55
N GLY A 122 -7.64 10.82 -0.48
CA GLY A 122 -7.66 12.25 -0.78
C GLY A 122 -6.64 13.07 0.00
N THR A 123 -6.93 14.35 0.24
CA THR A 123 -5.94 15.30 0.77
C THR A 123 -5.95 15.41 2.30
N THR A 124 -6.98 14.91 2.98
CA THR A 124 -7.10 14.96 4.44
C THR A 124 -6.42 13.78 5.12
N ASN A 125 -5.97 13.97 6.36
CA ASN A 125 -5.49 12.86 7.19
C ASN A 125 -6.63 12.14 7.93
N ILE A 126 -7.85 12.66 7.82
CA ILE A 126 -9.03 12.14 8.52
C ILE A 126 -9.97 11.51 7.50
N ILE A 127 -10.36 10.27 7.74
CA ILE A 127 -11.44 9.61 7.03
C ILE A 127 -12.64 9.61 7.97
N GLU A 128 -13.74 10.19 7.54
CA GLU A 128 -15.01 10.14 8.24
C GLU A 128 -16.02 9.36 7.42
N GLN A 129 -16.68 8.41 8.07
CA GLN A 129 -17.67 7.56 7.46
C GLN A 129 -18.71 7.15 8.48
N ASN A 130 -19.88 7.77 8.39
CA ASN A 130 -20.91 7.70 9.42
C ASN A 130 -20.29 8.05 10.80
N GLU A 131 -20.41 7.18 11.79
CA GLU A 131 -19.87 7.37 13.14
C GLU A 131 -18.37 7.06 13.25
N LEU A 132 -17.77 6.45 12.21
CA LEU A 132 -16.37 6.06 12.18
C LEU A 132 -15.49 7.24 11.78
N ARG A 133 -14.46 7.50 12.57
CA ARG A 133 -13.39 8.46 12.28
C ARG A 133 -12.04 7.76 12.37
N ILE A 134 -11.26 7.85 11.31
CA ILE A 134 -9.91 7.31 11.24
C ILE A 134 -8.93 8.45 11.06
N ASP A 135 -7.98 8.59 11.96
CA ASP A 135 -6.83 9.48 11.79
C ASP A 135 -5.67 8.67 11.22
N LEU A 136 -5.33 8.93 9.97
CA LEU A 136 -4.29 8.21 9.25
C LEU A 136 -2.89 8.52 9.78
N LEU A 137 -2.68 9.76 10.26
CA LEU A 137 -1.38 10.19 10.77
C LEU A 137 -1.13 9.67 12.19
N ALA A 138 -2.13 9.83 13.06
CA ALA A 138 -2.06 9.30 14.42
C ALA A 138 -2.22 7.77 14.49
N LYS A 139 -2.67 7.14 13.38
CA LYS A 139 -3.01 5.71 13.31
C LYS A 139 -4.06 5.31 14.37
N THR A 140 -5.03 6.21 14.63
CA THR A 140 -6.12 5.98 15.60
C THR A 140 -7.46 5.86 14.92
N VAL A 141 -8.37 5.16 15.60
CA VAL A 141 -9.75 4.95 15.14
C VAL A 141 -10.70 5.30 16.28
N SER A 142 -11.75 6.05 15.98
CA SER A 142 -12.79 6.35 16.95
C SER A 142 -14.18 6.19 16.35
N ILE A 143 -15.15 5.84 17.19
CA ILE A 143 -16.58 5.77 16.88
C ILE A 143 -17.31 6.66 17.88
N GLU A 144 -18.10 7.61 17.39
CA GLU A 144 -18.78 8.61 18.21
C GLU A 144 -17.83 9.29 19.23
N GLY A 145 -16.59 9.55 18.81
CA GLY A 145 -15.56 10.19 19.63
C GLY A 145 -14.86 9.26 20.65
N LYS A 146 -15.24 7.99 20.76
CA LYS A 146 -14.56 7.00 21.61
C LYS A 146 -13.51 6.26 20.81
N GLU A 147 -12.27 6.29 21.27
CA GLU A 147 -11.16 5.57 20.61
C GLU A 147 -11.30 4.06 20.78
N ILE A 148 -11.01 3.34 19.69
CA ILE A 148 -11.01 1.88 19.63
C ILE A 148 -9.56 1.40 19.52
N PRO A 149 -9.06 0.61 20.48
CA PRO A 149 -7.70 0.10 20.42
C PRO A 149 -7.59 -1.01 19.37
N LEU A 150 -7.05 -0.69 18.21
CA LEU A 150 -6.74 -1.66 17.16
C LEU A 150 -5.25 -2.05 17.19
N THR A 151 -4.97 -3.32 16.93
CA THR A 151 -3.61 -3.76 16.61
C THR A 151 -3.20 -3.22 15.24
N LYS A 152 -1.89 -3.20 14.96
CA LYS A 152 -1.36 -2.76 13.67
C LYS A 152 -1.99 -3.50 12.49
N LYS A 153 -2.19 -4.83 12.59
CA LYS A 153 -2.84 -5.66 11.56
C LYS A 153 -4.33 -5.36 11.41
N GLU A 154 -5.05 -5.15 12.51
CA GLU A 154 -6.45 -4.76 12.47
C GLU A 154 -6.64 -3.37 11.84
N PHE A 155 -5.76 -2.42 12.15
CA PHE A 155 -5.77 -1.10 11.52
C PHE A 155 -5.51 -1.18 10.02
N SER A 156 -4.49 -1.95 9.59
CA SER A 156 -4.21 -2.20 8.17
C SER A 156 -5.41 -2.82 7.45
N LEU A 157 -6.06 -3.82 8.06
CA LEU A 157 -7.27 -4.44 7.51
C LEU A 157 -8.41 -3.43 7.36
N LEU A 158 -8.64 -2.61 8.41
CA LEU A 158 -9.68 -1.58 8.36
C LEU A 158 -9.44 -0.61 7.21
N LEU A 159 -8.22 -0.12 7.05
CA LEU A 159 -7.86 0.78 5.94
C LEU A 159 -8.08 0.11 4.58
N TYR A 160 -7.68 -1.16 4.44
CA TYR A 160 -7.86 -1.91 3.20
C TYR A 160 -9.34 -2.11 2.86
N PHE A 161 -10.18 -2.37 3.85
CA PHE A 161 -11.64 -2.45 3.65
C PHE A 161 -12.23 -1.09 3.26
N VAL A 162 -11.85 -0.03 3.94
CA VAL A 162 -12.36 1.33 3.70
C VAL A 162 -11.94 1.86 2.33
N SER A 163 -10.70 1.57 1.89
CA SER A 163 -10.23 1.96 0.55
C SER A 163 -10.89 1.16 -0.58
N ASN A 164 -11.37 -0.06 -0.30
CA ASN A 164 -12.07 -0.94 -1.23
C ASN A 164 -13.58 -1.03 -0.93
N LYS A 165 -14.18 0.05 -0.45
CA LYS A 165 -15.61 0.08 -0.12
C LYS A 165 -16.49 -0.41 -1.26
N ASN A 166 -17.53 -1.17 -0.90
CA ASN A 166 -18.49 -1.78 -1.83
C ASN A 166 -17.91 -2.84 -2.79
N LYS A 167 -16.60 -3.12 -2.77
CA LYS A 167 -16.00 -4.24 -3.50
C LYS A 167 -15.99 -5.50 -2.64
N VAL A 168 -16.06 -6.66 -3.29
CA VAL A 168 -15.86 -7.95 -2.64
C VAL A 168 -14.36 -8.23 -2.62
N ILE A 169 -13.82 -8.47 -1.43
CA ILE A 169 -12.41 -8.79 -1.24
C ILE A 169 -12.30 -10.27 -0.91
N SER A 170 -11.54 -10.99 -1.73
CA SER A 170 -11.30 -12.42 -1.55
C SER A 170 -10.42 -12.69 -0.32
N LYS A 171 -10.43 -13.94 0.15
CA LYS A 171 -9.57 -14.37 1.26
C LYS A 171 -8.09 -14.31 0.86
N SER A 172 -7.77 -14.66 -0.39
CA SER A 172 -6.41 -14.58 -0.92
C SER A 172 -5.89 -13.14 -0.96
N ALA A 173 -6.70 -12.18 -1.42
CA ALA A 173 -6.32 -10.77 -1.41
C ALA A 173 -6.09 -10.21 0.01
N LEU A 174 -6.85 -10.69 1.00
CA LEU A 174 -6.62 -10.32 2.42
C LEU A 174 -5.36 -10.98 2.99
N ALA A 175 -5.05 -12.21 2.55
CA ALA A 175 -3.82 -12.90 2.92
C ALA A 175 -2.60 -12.17 2.38
N GLU A 176 -2.62 -11.85 1.10
CA GLU A 176 -1.58 -11.09 0.43
C GLU A 176 -1.35 -9.73 1.12
N GLN A 177 -2.43 -9.02 1.46
CA GLN A 177 -2.37 -7.73 2.16
C GLN A 177 -1.72 -7.81 3.56
N LEU A 178 -1.88 -8.94 4.28
CA LEU A 178 -1.38 -9.10 5.66
C LEU A 178 -0.02 -9.79 5.76
N SER A 179 0.34 -10.63 4.79
CA SER A 179 1.48 -11.56 4.87
C SER A 179 2.41 -11.51 3.66
N GLY A 180 2.01 -10.84 2.58
CA GLY A 180 2.76 -10.79 1.33
C GLY A 180 2.95 -12.15 0.68
N ASP A 181 4.08 -12.34 0.01
CA ASP A 181 4.41 -13.57 -0.74
C ASP A 181 4.41 -14.85 0.12
N ILE A 182 4.45 -14.71 1.46
CA ILE A 182 4.32 -15.84 2.39
C ILE A 182 2.89 -16.40 2.38
N ALA A 183 1.91 -15.63 1.89
CA ALA A 183 0.51 -16.08 1.82
C ALA A 183 0.34 -17.34 0.97
N ASP A 184 1.11 -17.48 -0.09
CA ASP A 184 1.06 -18.65 -0.99
C ASP A 184 1.64 -19.93 -0.37
N MET A 185 2.41 -19.82 0.73
CA MET A 185 2.97 -20.95 1.45
C MET A 185 2.02 -21.53 2.52
N PHE A 186 0.92 -20.85 2.85
CA PHE A 186 -0.03 -21.32 3.84
C PHE A 186 -1.39 -21.65 3.20
N ASP A 187 -1.69 -22.93 3.07
CA ASP A 187 -3.05 -23.41 2.74
C ASP A 187 -4.11 -23.03 3.79
N ASN A 188 -3.71 -22.36 4.87
CA ASN A 188 -4.56 -22.04 6.00
C ASN A 188 -4.69 -20.52 6.22
N TYR A 189 -5.90 -20.01 6.01
CA TYR A 189 -6.30 -18.62 6.25
C TYR A 189 -6.77 -18.33 7.70
N ASP A 190 -6.51 -19.23 8.65
CA ASP A 190 -7.03 -19.10 10.03
C ASP A 190 -6.56 -17.83 10.72
N PHE A 191 -5.32 -17.40 10.46
CA PHE A 191 -4.79 -16.15 11.02
C PHE A 191 -5.56 -14.91 10.54
N ILE A 192 -6.03 -14.92 9.28
CA ILE A 192 -6.84 -13.83 8.70
C ILE A 192 -8.20 -13.79 9.38
N TYR A 193 -8.81 -14.97 9.54
CA TYR A 193 -10.11 -15.06 10.23
C TYR A 193 -10.04 -14.51 11.65
N ALA A 194 -8.97 -14.78 12.38
CA ALA A 194 -8.80 -14.27 13.74
C ALA A 194 -8.75 -12.73 13.74
N HIS A 195 -7.96 -12.10 12.86
CA HIS A 195 -7.87 -10.65 12.77
C HIS A 195 -9.20 -10.01 12.33
N ILE A 196 -9.88 -10.57 11.33
CA ILE A 196 -11.18 -10.07 10.87
C ILE A 196 -12.24 -10.23 11.96
N LYS A 197 -12.28 -11.37 12.66
CA LYS A 197 -13.20 -11.61 13.76
C LYS A 197 -12.99 -10.59 14.88
N ASN A 198 -11.76 -10.36 15.27
CA ASN A 198 -11.41 -9.39 16.31
C ASN A 198 -11.76 -7.96 15.89
N LEU A 199 -11.44 -7.56 14.66
CA LEU A 199 -11.82 -6.26 14.11
C LEU A 199 -13.34 -6.07 14.14
N LYS A 200 -14.10 -7.05 13.62
CA LYS A 200 -15.56 -7.01 13.66
C LYS A 200 -16.10 -6.85 15.06
N LYS A 201 -15.57 -7.65 16.00
CA LYS A 201 -16.00 -7.60 17.40
C LYS A 201 -15.78 -6.22 18.00
N LYS A 202 -14.58 -5.65 17.84
CA LYS A 202 -14.23 -4.32 18.37
C LYS A 202 -15.11 -3.21 17.79
N LEU A 203 -15.36 -3.24 16.47
CA LEU A 203 -16.26 -2.28 15.82
C LEU A 203 -17.70 -2.41 16.36
N GLN A 204 -18.23 -3.64 16.52
CA GLN A 204 -19.58 -3.85 17.04
C GLN A 204 -19.72 -3.44 18.50
N GLU A 205 -18.74 -3.77 19.35
CA GLU A 205 -18.73 -3.36 20.77
C GLU A 205 -18.68 -1.86 20.95
N ALA A 206 -18.09 -1.13 19.98
CA ALA A 206 -18.06 0.32 19.97
C ALA A 206 -19.33 0.96 19.36
N GLY A 207 -20.33 0.16 18.99
CA GLY A 207 -21.60 0.66 18.45
C GLY A 207 -21.57 0.91 16.92
N TYR A 208 -20.47 0.60 16.22
CA TYR A 208 -20.42 0.73 14.77
C TYR A 208 -21.21 -0.38 14.09
N GLY A 209 -22.16 -0.02 13.25
CA GLY A 209 -23.06 -0.94 12.60
C GLY A 209 -22.34 -2.04 11.80
N ASN A 210 -23.09 -3.03 11.31
CA ASN A 210 -22.53 -4.20 10.63
C ASN A 210 -22.07 -3.86 9.18
N TYR A 211 -21.08 -2.99 9.05
CA TYR A 211 -20.55 -2.55 7.76
C TYR A 211 -19.60 -3.59 7.13
N LEU A 212 -18.89 -4.38 7.93
CA LEU A 212 -18.02 -5.44 7.43
C LEU A 212 -18.79 -6.75 7.33
N LYS A 213 -19.28 -7.07 6.14
CA LYS A 213 -20.09 -8.26 5.86
C LYS A 213 -19.24 -9.42 5.39
N THR A 214 -19.58 -10.63 5.85
CA THR A 214 -19.03 -11.88 5.34
C THR A 214 -19.92 -12.38 4.21
N LEU A 215 -19.30 -12.68 3.07
CA LEU A 215 -19.95 -13.32 1.93
C LEU A 215 -19.46 -14.77 1.86
N TYR A 216 -20.29 -15.70 2.28
CA TYR A 216 -19.93 -17.12 2.37
C TYR A 216 -19.42 -17.64 1.02
N GLY A 217 -18.31 -18.38 1.05
CA GLY A 217 -17.66 -18.92 -0.13
C GLY A 217 -16.84 -17.92 -0.96
N THR A 218 -17.02 -16.59 -0.79
CA THR A 218 -16.41 -15.56 -1.65
C THR A 218 -15.40 -14.70 -0.91
N GLY A 219 -15.73 -14.17 0.28
CA GLY A 219 -14.85 -13.27 1.02
C GLY A 219 -15.59 -12.28 1.90
N TYR A 220 -15.15 -11.04 1.88
CA TYR A 220 -15.66 -9.97 2.74
C TYR A 220 -15.96 -8.70 1.94
N LYS A 221 -16.87 -7.89 2.45
CA LYS A 221 -17.26 -6.63 1.82
C LYS A 221 -17.50 -5.57 2.89
N TRP A 222 -16.91 -4.39 2.69
CA TRP A 222 -17.24 -3.20 3.45
C TRP A 222 -18.39 -2.48 2.75
N VAL A 223 -19.49 -2.33 3.45
CA VAL A 223 -20.73 -1.74 2.90
C VAL A 223 -20.97 -0.38 3.54
N ILE A 224 -21.26 0.60 2.72
CA ILE A 224 -21.66 1.95 3.17
C ILE A 224 -23.06 2.20 2.65
#